data_76e5fd63d0565e99534b8e33e279660f
#
_entry.id   76e5fd63d0565e99534b8e33e279660f
#
_cell.length_a   1.000
_cell.length_b   1.000
_cell.length_c   1.000
_cell.angle_alpha   90.00
_cell.angle_beta   90.00
_cell.angle_gamma   90.00
#
_symmetry.space_group_name_H-M   'P 1'
#
loop_
_entity.id
_entity.type
_entity.pdbx_description
1 polymer ?
#
loop_
_entity_poly.entity_id
_entity_poly.type
_entity_poly.pdbx_seq_one_letter_code
_entity_poly.pdbx_strand_id
1 'polypeptide(L)'
;MFALQAGISYDIFMYHKRPREQARHYDIQWHRQTGVFYPEQLSSETPTVGVSANTWREYMDLIRQAAADYPADHPADRFISPELMTTADIDLLEIPGQRDVVDDRLAKLEELSTSMPTAELVVGTPEYHPDGIYNSLVIIKNGTRRVLERKRTIFSSAEQGTFTASNTLQQQCTRTLSAVCADLVGYGMQYPQYPKLPQDTRAIHASCCWATPLEEGAHYAAAPDEERYTSTMTRALGRLFERYRQLRQVIVVDRTPPSTTIPPLNCVARRKTHNGIIES
;
A
#
# COMPACT_ATOMS: atom_id res chain seq x y z
N MET A 1 24.27 4.88 16.71
CA MET A 1 23.35 3.88 16.15
C MET A 1 22.47 4.44 14.99
N PHE A 2 22.59 5.72 14.65
CA PHE A 2 21.80 6.40 13.61
C PHE A 2 22.37 6.35 12.18
N ALA A 3 23.60 5.90 12.00
CA ALA A 3 24.27 5.93 10.67
C ALA A 3 23.91 4.77 9.72
N LEU A 4 23.28 3.70 10.21
CA LEU A 4 22.95 2.53 9.40
C LEU A 4 21.63 2.67 8.60
N GLN A 5 20.71 3.55 9.03
CA GLN A 5 19.45 3.76 8.30
C GLN A 5 19.61 4.61 7.02
N ALA A 6 20.53 5.56 7.01
CA ALA A 6 20.77 6.42 5.84
C ALA A 6 21.43 5.67 4.66
N GLY A 7 22.22 4.61 4.92
CA GLY A 7 22.88 3.83 3.86
C GLY A 7 21.97 2.89 3.07
N ILE A 8 20.88 2.44 3.68
CA ILE A 8 19.96 1.45 3.05
C ILE A 8 19.09 2.09 1.96
N SER A 9 18.82 3.37 2.09
CA SER A 9 18.01 4.16 1.15
C SER A 9 18.66 4.30 -0.23
N TYR A 10 19.99 4.34 -0.33
CA TYR A 10 20.73 4.58 -1.57
C TYR A 10 20.75 3.38 -2.52
N ASP A 11 20.82 2.16 -2.01
CA ASP A 11 20.95 0.97 -2.84
C ASP A 11 19.64 0.58 -3.58
N ILE A 12 18.50 1.03 -3.10
CA ILE A 12 17.19 0.74 -3.73
C ILE A 12 17.10 1.37 -5.12
N PHE A 13 17.68 2.56 -5.31
CA PHE A 13 17.52 3.36 -6.52
C PHE A 13 18.69 3.27 -7.52
N MET A 14 19.85 2.79 -7.11
CA MET A 14 21.09 2.88 -7.91
C MET A 14 21.34 1.70 -8.86
N TYR A 15 20.57 0.61 -8.82
CA TYR A 15 20.82 -0.55 -9.68
C TYR A 15 20.08 -0.47 -11.02
N HIS A 16 20.67 0.27 -11.96
CA HIS A 16 20.25 0.29 -13.36
C HIS A 16 20.95 -0.84 -14.14
N LYS A 17 20.34 -2.02 -14.26
CA LYS A 17 20.52 -2.87 -15.48
C LYS A 17 19.56 -4.07 -15.49
N ARG A 18 18.84 -4.21 -16.61
CA ARG A 18 18.05 -5.31 -17.16
C ARG A 18 16.60 -5.50 -16.69
N PRO A 19 15.63 -4.77 -17.27
CA PRO A 19 14.20 -5.06 -17.07
C PRO A 19 13.69 -6.28 -17.87
N ARG A 20 14.40 -6.74 -18.90
CA ARG A 20 13.84 -7.69 -19.89
C ARG A 20 13.83 -9.17 -19.49
N GLU A 21 14.60 -9.62 -18.51
CA GLU A 21 14.67 -11.04 -18.12
C GLU A 21 13.67 -11.44 -17.01
N GLN A 22 13.11 -10.47 -16.28
CA GLN A 22 12.26 -10.73 -15.09
C GLN A 22 10.79 -11.03 -15.40
N ALA A 23 10.32 -10.75 -16.63
CA ALA A 23 8.91 -10.95 -17.02
C ALA A 23 8.48 -12.42 -17.24
N ARG A 24 9.35 -13.40 -16.95
CA ARG A 24 9.07 -14.82 -17.28
C ARG A 24 8.12 -15.53 -16.33
N HIS A 25 8.00 -15.05 -15.06
CA HIS A 25 7.29 -15.78 -14.01
C HIS A 25 6.09 -15.07 -13.43
N TYR A 26 5.81 -13.83 -13.81
CA TYR A 26 4.68 -13.05 -13.36
C TYR A 26 4.22 -12.08 -14.45
N ASP A 27 3.00 -11.57 -14.29
CA ASP A 27 2.38 -10.55 -15.12
C ASP A 27 1.96 -9.37 -14.26
N ILE A 28 2.02 -8.14 -14.80
CA ILE A 28 1.57 -6.92 -14.10
C ILE A 28 0.54 -6.23 -14.98
N GLN A 29 -0.66 -6.10 -14.44
CA GLN A 29 -1.72 -5.27 -15.00
C GLN A 29 -1.71 -3.91 -14.29
N TRP A 30 -1.47 -2.84 -15.05
CA TRP A 30 -1.44 -1.48 -14.54
C TRP A 30 -2.80 -0.81 -14.63
N HIS A 31 -3.19 -0.09 -13.56
CA HIS A 31 -4.37 0.76 -13.49
C HIS A 31 -3.91 2.17 -13.13
N ARG A 32 -3.72 3.03 -14.13
CA ARG A 32 -3.07 4.35 -14.00
C ARG A 32 -4.06 5.50 -13.84
N GLN A 33 -5.10 5.30 -13.09
CA GLN A 33 -6.10 6.34 -12.80
C GLN A 33 -6.67 6.16 -11.41
N THR A 34 -7.18 7.24 -10.84
CA THR A 34 -8.01 7.16 -9.63
C THR A 34 -9.33 6.47 -9.96
N GLY A 35 -9.96 5.87 -8.98
CA GLY A 35 -11.23 5.17 -9.13
C GLY A 35 -11.26 3.82 -8.41
N VAL A 36 -12.35 3.12 -8.58
CA VAL A 36 -12.53 1.76 -8.09
C VAL A 36 -12.06 0.77 -9.15
N PHE A 37 -11.21 -0.17 -8.78
CA PHE A 37 -10.80 -1.26 -9.67
C PHE A 37 -10.96 -2.61 -8.98
N TYR A 38 -11.36 -3.60 -9.77
CA TYR A 38 -11.68 -4.94 -9.32
C TYR A 38 -10.61 -5.91 -9.85
N PRO A 39 -9.61 -6.28 -9.03
CA PRO A 39 -8.68 -7.33 -9.41
C PRO A 39 -9.44 -8.62 -9.69
N GLU A 40 -9.07 -9.35 -10.72
CA GLU A 40 -9.58 -10.71 -10.89
C GLU A 40 -9.20 -11.54 -9.67
N GLN A 41 -10.18 -12.22 -9.09
CA GLN A 41 -10.02 -12.89 -7.81
C GLN A 41 -9.32 -14.24 -7.97
N LEU A 42 -8.46 -14.56 -7.01
CA LEU A 42 -8.02 -15.94 -6.82
C LEU A 42 -9.15 -16.68 -6.12
N SER A 43 -9.50 -17.86 -6.61
CA SER A 43 -10.68 -18.64 -6.15
C SER A 43 -10.70 -18.98 -4.65
N SER A 44 -9.59 -18.80 -3.94
CA SER A 44 -9.41 -19.08 -2.52
C SER A 44 -9.21 -17.84 -1.64
N GLU A 45 -9.24 -16.65 -2.21
CA GLU A 45 -8.95 -15.40 -1.50
C GLU A 45 -10.23 -14.58 -1.28
N THR A 46 -10.21 -13.71 -0.27
CA THR A 46 -11.29 -12.72 -0.06
C THR A 46 -11.37 -11.77 -1.25
N PRO A 47 -12.54 -11.62 -1.89
CA PRO A 47 -12.73 -10.66 -2.96
C PRO A 47 -12.25 -9.28 -2.54
N THR A 48 -11.36 -8.69 -3.34
CA THR A 48 -10.64 -7.47 -3.00
C THR A 48 -10.89 -6.41 -4.05
N VAL A 49 -11.13 -5.19 -3.58
CA VAL A 49 -11.38 -4.01 -4.40
C VAL A 49 -10.35 -2.94 -4.06
N GLY A 50 -9.67 -2.40 -5.07
CA GLY A 50 -8.79 -1.25 -4.91
C GLY A 50 -9.56 0.04 -5.08
N VAL A 51 -9.40 0.99 -4.16
CA VAL A 51 -10.02 2.32 -4.23
C VAL A 51 -8.92 3.36 -4.23
N SER A 52 -8.47 3.76 -5.41
CA SER A 52 -7.43 4.76 -5.60
C SER A 52 -8.03 6.16 -5.66
N ALA A 53 -7.56 7.05 -4.80
CA ALA A 53 -7.99 8.44 -4.75
C ALA A 53 -6.81 9.34 -4.33
N ASN A 54 -6.78 10.58 -4.80
CA ASN A 54 -5.73 11.54 -4.47
C ASN A 54 -6.12 12.49 -3.32
N THR A 55 -7.42 12.57 -3.00
CA THR A 55 -7.94 13.40 -1.92
C THR A 55 -8.90 12.61 -1.04
N TRP A 56 -9.04 13.06 0.21
CA TRP A 56 -10.04 12.51 1.13
C TRP A 56 -11.46 12.57 0.57
N ARG A 57 -11.82 13.69 -0.04
CA ARG A 57 -13.16 13.88 -0.62
C ARG A 57 -13.44 12.88 -1.73
N GLU A 58 -12.51 12.76 -2.67
CA GLU A 58 -12.62 11.79 -3.78
C GLU A 58 -12.76 10.35 -3.24
N TYR A 59 -11.95 9.99 -2.23
CA TYR A 59 -12.03 8.68 -1.60
C TYR A 59 -13.41 8.40 -0.99
N MET A 60 -13.95 9.36 -0.24
CA MET A 60 -15.27 9.21 0.38
C MET A 60 -16.40 9.09 -0.63
N ASP A 61 -16.31 9.79 -1.76
CA ASP A 61 -17.31 9.68 -2.84
C ASP A 61 -17.24 8.30 -3.51
N LEU A 62 -16.03 7.80 -3.80
CA LEU A 62 -15.81 6.46 -4.39
C LEU A 62 -16.27 5.33 -3.45
N ILE A 63 -15.95 5.40 -2.16
CA ILE A 63 -16.37 4.39 -1.18
C ILE A 63 -17.88 4.41 -0.97
N ARG A 64 -18.53 5.58 -0.92
CA ARG A 64 -20.00 5.66 -0.82
C ARG A 64 -20.71 5.09 -2.04
N GLN A 65 -20.17 5.37 -3.22
CA GLN A 65 -20.69 4.76 -4.45
C GLN A 65 -20.54 3.23 -4.42
N ALA A 66 -19.34 2.73 -4.10
CA ALA A 66 -19.10 1.30 -3.96
C ALA A 66 -20.01 0.66 -2.90
N ALA A 67 -20.28 1.35 -1.78
CA ALA A 67 -21.21 0.90 -0.75
C ALA A 67 -22.67 0.82 -1.24
N ALA A 68 -23.08 1.79 -2.05
CA ALA A 68 -24.44 1.81 -2.62
C ALA A 68 -24.66 0.68 -3.64
N ASP A 69 -23.60 0.37 -4.39
CA ASP A 69 -23.61 -0.69 -5.41
C ASP A 69 -23.37 -2.09 -4.81
N TYR A 70 -23.02 -2.16 -3.51
CA TYR A 70 -22.65 -3.41 -2.83
C TYR A 70 -23.88 -4.26 -2.52
N PRO A 71 -23.98 -5.48 -3.08
CA PRO A 71 -25.14 -6.34 -2.81
C PRO A 71 -25.13 -6.83 -1.36
N ALA A 72 -26.29 -6.80 -0.71
CA ALA A 72 -26.41 -7.23 0.72
C ALA A 72 -26.08 -8.70 0.95
N ASP A 73 -26.17 -9.51 -0.08
CA ASP A 73 -25.90 -10.96 -0.10
C ASP A 73 -24.52 -11.34 -0.65
N HIS A 74 -23.68 -10.34 -1.00
CA HIS A 74 -22.34 -10.59 -1.51
C HIS A 74 -21.40 -11.12 -0.41
N PRO A 75 -20.45 -12.05 -0.72
CA PRO A 75 -19.44 -12.44 0.24
C PRO A 75 -18.62 -11.22 0.67
N ALA A 76 -18.08 -11.27 1.87
CA ALA A 76 -17.31 -10.17 2.46
C ALA A 76 -16.17 -9.74 1.54
N ASP A 77 -16.26 -8.53 1.01
CA ASP A 77 -15.23 -7.94 0.18
C ASP A 77 -14.30 -7.08 1.03
N ARG A 78 -13.07 -6.95 0.57
CA ARG A 78 -12.07 -6.08 1.18
C ARG A 78 -11.80 -4.89 0.26
N PHE A 79 -12.03 -3.69 0.77
CA PHE A 79 -11.71 -2.44 0.08
C PHE A 79 -10.38 -1.90 0.59
N ILE A 80 -9.43 -1.69 -0.30
CA ILE A 80 -8.09 -1.21 0.07
C ILE A 80 -7.92 0.21 -0.43
N SER A 81 -7.52 1.13 0.46
CA SER A 81 -7.16 2.50 0.14
C SER A 81 -5.65 2.67 -0.07
N PRO A 82 -5.21 3.77 -0.67
CA PRO A 82 -3.81 4.20 -0.64
C PRO A 82 -3.30 4.48 0.79
N GLU A 83 -1.98 4.63 0.89
CA GLU A 83 -1.26 5.07 2.08
C GLU A 83 -1.70 6.47 2.51
N LEU A 84 -1.86 6.70 3.84
CA LEU A 84 -2.21 8.00 4.43
C LEU A 84 -3.48 8.63 3.82
N MET A 85 -4.48 7.81 3.50
CA MET A 85 -5.69 8.28 2.83
C MET A 85 -6.49 9.26 3.69
N THR A 86 -6.49 9.08 5.01
CA THR A 86 -7.17 10.03 5.92
C THR A 86 -6.49 11.39 6.01
N THR A 87 -5.30 11.56 5.44
CA THR A 87 -4.55 12.82 5.38
C THR A 87 -4.06 13.15 3.97
N ALA A 88 -4.74 12.63 2.93
CA ALA A 88 -4.32 12.78 1.55
C ALA A 88 -4.22 14.23 1.06
N ASP A 89 -4.96 15.12 1.68
CA ASP A 89 -5.02 16.57 1.42
C ASP A 89 -4.29 17.42 2.49
N ILE A 90 -3.47 16.79 3.33
CA ILE A 90 -2.72 17.42 4.43
C ILE A 90 -1.22 17.22 4.16
N ASP A 91 -0.43 18.28 4.37
CA ASP A 91 1.03 18.18 4.30
C ASP A 91 1.57 17.23 5.39
N LEU A 92 2.58 16.44 5.06
CA LEU A 92 3.20 15.50 6.00
C LEU A 92 3.66 16.17 7.29
N LEU A 93 4.23 17.38 7.19
CA LEU A 93 4.73 18.13 8.34
C LEU A 93 3.62 18.69 9.24
N GLU A 94 2.40 18.82 8.72
CA GLU A 94 1.24 19.28 9.48
C GLU A 94 0.52 18.15 10.22
N ILE A 95 0.75 16.89 9.83
CA ILE A 95 0.07 15.71 10.40
C ILE A 95 0.11 15.68 11.95
N PRO A 96 1.22 16.04 12.64
CA PRO A 96 1.24 16.02 14.10
C PRO A 96 0.14 16.84 14.78
N GLY A 97 -0.33 17.92 14.14
CA GLY A 97 -1.41 18.78 14.64
C GLY A 97 -2.82 18.37 14.19
N GLN A 98 -2.99 17.28 13.44
CA GLN A 98 -4.24 16.95 12.74
C GLN A 98 -5.03 15.79 13.37
N ARG A 99 -4.75 15.45 14.61
CA ARG A 99 -5.38 14.29 15.27
C ARG A 99 -6.90 14.33 15.18
N ASP A 100 -7.52 15.46 15.51
CA ASP A 100 -8.98 15.60 15.53
C ASP A 100 -9.59 15.41 14.14
N VAL A 101 -8.90 15.89 13.08
CA VAL A 101 -9.32 15.71 11.69
C VAL A 101 -9.24 14.24 11.30
N VAL A 102 -8.17 13.53 11.67
CA VAL A 102 -8.00 12.11 11.40
C VAL A 102 -9.06 11.29 12.13
N ASP A 103 -9.30 11.57 13.41
CA ASP A 103 -10.29 10.86 14.22
C ASP A 103 -11.72 11.09 13.67
N ASP A 104 -12.09 12.31 13.23
CA ASP A 104 -13.36 12.60 12.55
C ASP A 104 -13.51 11.81 11.25
N ARG A 105 -12.45 11.75 10.43
CA ARG A 105 -12.44 10.99 9.17
C ARG A 105 -12.59 9.50 9.40
N LEU A 106 -11.92 8.96 10.38
CA LEU A 106 -12.04 7.55 10.75
C LEU A 106 -13.43 7.22 11.29
N ALA A 107 -14.03 8.10 12.12
CA ALA A 107 -15.40 7.94 12.61
C ALA A 107 -16.42 7.89 11.47
N LYS A 108 -16.25 8.71 10.43
CA LYS A 108 -17.11 8.67 9.22
C LYS A 108 -16.99 7.35 8.47
N LEU A 109 -15.80 6.74 8.43
CA LEU A 109 -15.62 5.41 7.83
C LEU A 109 -16.20 4.30 8.71
N GLU A 110 -16.08 4.42 10.03
CA GLU A 110 -16.72 3.50 10.97
C GLU A 110 -18.25 3.52 10.77
N GLU A 111 -18.87 4.70 10.71
CA GLU A 111 -20.29 4.86 10.42
C GLU A 111 -20.65 4.23 9.05
N LEU A 112 -19.90 4.56 7.98
CA LEU A 112 -20.15 4.00 6.66
C LEU A 112 -20.04 2.48 6.65
N SER A 113 -19.09 1.90 7.37
CA SER A 113 -18.87 0.45 7.42
C SER A 113 -20.05 -0.31 8.03
N THR A 114 -20.93 0.35 8.79
CA THR A 114 -22.15 -0.27 9.32
C THR A 114 -23.18 -0.58 8.23
N SER A 115 -23.13 0.17 7.10
CA SER A 115 -23.95 -0.11 5.93
C SER A 115 -23.43 -1.28 5.08
N MET A 116 -22.17 -1.71 5.33
CA MET A 116 -21.52 -2.84 4.68
C MET A 116 -20.96 -3.82 5.75
N PRO A 117 -21.79 -4.47 6.57
CA PRO A 117 -21.34 -5.15 7.80
C PRO A 117 -20.39 -6.32 7.54
N THR A 118 -20.42 -6.92 6.36
CA THR A 118 -19.54 -8.02 5.96
C THR A 118 -18.24 -7.54 5.33
N ALA A 119 -18.21 -6.32 4.77
CA ALA A 119 -17.04 -5.75 4.11
C ALA A 119 -15.96 -5.28 5.09
N GLU A 120 -14.71 -5.31 4.65
CA GLU A 120 -13.55 -4.81 5.36
C GLU A 120 -12.98 -3.58 4.63
N LEU A 121 -12.94 -2.42 5.29
CA LEU A 121 -12.25 -1.24 4.78
C LEU A 121 -10.83 -1.23 5.34
N VAL A 122 -9.82 -1.39 4.49
CA VAL A 122 -8.41 -1.28 4.85
C VAL A 122 -7.92 0.11 4.45
N VAL A 123 -7.62 0.94 5.45
CA VAL A 123 -7.39 2.37 5.26
C VAL A 123 -6.02 2.79 5.77
N GLY A 124 -5.26 3.49 4.93
CA GLY A 124 -4.00 4.13 5.31
C GLY A 124 -4.27 5.39 6.12
N THR A 125 -3.67 5.49 7.32
CA THR A 125 -3.92 6.58 8.28
C THR A 125 -2.75 6.80 9.22
N PRO A 126 -2.51 8.05 9.68
CA PRO A 126 -1.72 8.27 10.87
C PRO A 126 -2.39 7.66 12.10
N GLU A 127 -1.60 7.01 12.94
CA GLU A 127 -2.04 6.50 14.24
C GLU A 127 -1.28 7.24 15.33
N TYR A 128 -2.01 8.00 16.16
CA TYR A 128 -1.45 8.81 17.25
C TYR A 128 -1.35 7.96 18.52
N HIS A 129 -0.12 7.60 18.89
CA HIS A 129 0.19 6.79 20.06
C HIS A 129 1.04 7.60 21.07
N PRO A 130 1.06 7.26 22.37
CA PRO A 130 1.87 7.98 23.36
C PRO A 130 3.37 8.04 23.07
N ASP A 131 3.91 7.05 22.35
CA ASP A 131 5.34 6.96 21.98
C ASP A 131 5.66 7.48 20.58
N GLY A 132 4.68 7.99 19.84
CA GLY A 132 4.87 8.58 18.52
C GLY A 132 3.69 8.46 17.60
N ILE A 133 3.86 8.96 16.39
CA ILE A 133 2.86 8.85 15.32
C ILE A 133 3.33 7.74 14.37
N TYR A 134 2.47 6.77 14.10
CA TYR A 134 2.76 5.69 13.15
C TYR A 134 1.99 5.91 11.85
N ASN A 135 2.64 5.59 10.75
CA ASN A 135 1.96 5.44 9.47
C ASN A 135 1.39 4.02 9.40
N SER A 136 0.07 3.90 9.52
CA SER A 136 -0.60 2.64 9.78
C SER A 136 -1.64 2.30 8.73
N LEU A 137 -1.89 1.00 8.56
CA LEU A 137 -3.13 0.48 7.99
C LEU A 137 -4.05 0.08 9.13
N VAL A 138 -5.27 0.56 9.08
CA VAL A 138 -6.36 0.11 9.94
C VAL A 138 -7.37 -0.66 9.13
N ILE A 139 -7.99 -1.66 9.76
CA ILE A 139 -9.16 -2.34 9.21
C ILE A 139 -10.38 -1.87 9.97
N ILE A 140 -11.40 -1.47 9.22
CA ILE A 140 -12.69 -1.01 9.74
C ILE A 140 -13.76 -1.98 9.24
N LYS A 141 -14.53 -2.54 10.14
CA LYS A 141 -15.60 -3.50 9.84
C LYS A 141 -16.74 -3.33 10.83
N ASN A 142 -17.95 -3.17 10.31
CA ASN A 142 -19.18 -3.04 11.10
C ASN A 142 -19.03 -2.08 12.30
N GLY A 143 -18.59 -0.85 12.01
CA GLY A 143 -18.44 0.22 13.00
C GLY A 143 -17.25 0.06 13.96
N THR A 144 -16.40 -0.95 13.78
CA THR A 144 -15.23 -1.17 14.66
C THR A 144 -13.92 -1.06 13.89
N ARG A 145 -12.89 -0.52 14.54
CA ARG A 145 -11.57 -0.29 13.99
C ARG A 145 -10.50 -1.06 14.78
N ARG A 146 -9.52 -1.63 14.07
CA ARG A 146 -8.29 -2.14 14.66
C ARG A 146 -7.09 -1.86 13.78
N VAL A 147 -5.92 -1.73 14.36
CA VAL A 147 -4.66 -1.61 13.63
C VAL A 147 -4.35 -2.96 12.97
N LEU A 148 -4.04 -2.92 11.68
CA LEU A 148 -3.69 -4.07 10.87
C LEU A 148 -2.17 -4.20 10.71
N GLU A 149 -1.50 -3.09 10.36
CA GLU A 149 -0.05 -3.03 10.19
C GLU A 149 0.44 -1.60 10.39
N ARG A 150 1.67 -1.43 10.86
CA ARG A 150 2.39 -0.16 10.99
C ARG A 150 3.62 -0.18 10.09
N LYS A 151 3.85 0.91 9.36
CA LYS A 151 5.00 1.05 8.47
C LYS A 151 6.32 0.86 9.21
N ARG A 152 7.21 0.06 8.65
CA ARG A 152 8.52 -0.27 9.22
C ARG A 152 9.64 0.54 8.61
N THR A 153 9.53 0.84 7.32
CA THR A 153 10.52 1.62 6.60
C THR A 153 10.04 3.04 6.41
N ILE A 154 10.63 3.95 7.16
CA ILE A 154 10.44 5.40 6.96
C ILE A 154 11.40 5.84 5.88
N PHE A 155 10.86 6.33 4.77
CA PHE A 155 11.62 6.48 3.53
C PHE A 155 12.24 7.88 3.36
N SER A 156 11.47 8.95 3.57
CA SER A 156 11.93 10.33 3.36
C SER A 156 12.28 11.03 4.66
N SER A 157 13.00 12.15 4.57
CA SER A 157 13.29 13.00 5.73
C SER A 157 12.02 13.62 6.32
N ALA A 158 11.04 13.98 5.49
CA ALA A 158 9.73 14.44 5.96
C ALA A 158 8.99 13.35 6.72
N GLU A 159 9.01 12.10 6.24
CA GLU A 159 8.45 10.98 6.99
C GLU A 159 9.21 10.75 8.32
N GLN A 160 10.55 10.86 8.32
CA GLN A 160 11.37 10.71 9.53
C GLN A 160 11.08 11.79 10.58
N GLY A 161 10.73 12.99 10.16
CA GLY A 161 10.31 14.08 11.03
C GLY A 161 8.89 13.90 11.61
N THR A 162 8.07 13.08 10.99
CA THR A 162 6.64 12.94 11.30
C THR A 162 6.33 11.59 11.96
N PHE A 163 6.88 10.49 11.44
CA PHE A 163 6.48 9.15 11.82
C PHE A 163 7.56 8.36 12.55
N THR A 164 7.12 7.49 13.43
CA THR A 164 7.93 6.48 14.11
C THR A 164 7.90 5.16 13.32
N ALA A 165 9.06 4.58 13.06
CA ALA A 165 9.16 3.27 12.44
C ALA A 165 8.70 2.16 13.42
N SER A 166 7.88 1.23 12.93
CA SER A 166 7.45 0.09 13.74
C SER A 166 8.50 -1.03 13.74
N ASN A 167 8.73 -1.62 14.90
CA ASN A 167 9.57 -2.80 15.06
C ASN A 167 8.76 -4.09 15.22
N THR A 168 7.43 -3.99 15.30
CA THR A 168 6.55 -5.13 15.57
C THR A 168 5.65 -5.42 14.37
N LEU A 169 5.46 -6.68 14.06
CA LEU A 169 4.44 -7.15 13.13
C LEU A 169 3.10 -7.19 13.88
N GLN A 170 2.18 -6.31 13.51
CA GLN A 170 0.84 -6.29 14.13
C GLN A 170 -0.04 -7.41 13.59
N GLN A 171 0.16 -7.77 12.33
CA GLN A 171 -0.62 -8.75 11.62
C GLN A 171 -0.21 -10.17 12.00
N GLN A 172 -1.13 -10.91 12.60
CA GLN A 172 -1.00 -12.37 12.67
C GLN A 172 -1.32 -12.96 11.31
N CYS A 173 -0.41 -13.79 10.81
CA CYS A 173 -0.44 -14.25 9.45
C CYS A 173 -1.69 -15.01 9.07
N THR A 174 -2.29 -14.48 8.05
CA THR A 174 -3.30 -15.12 7.23
C THR A 174 -2.72 -15.32 5.84
N ARG A 175 -3.46 -15.92 4.94
CA ARG A 175 -3.07 -16.06 3.53
C ARG A 175 -2.74 -14.74 2.84
N THR A 176 -3.26 -13.63 3.36
CA THR A 176 -3.06 -12.29 2.82
C THR A 176 -2.29 -11.43 3.81
N LEU A 177 -1.18 -10.85 3.37
CA LEU A 177 -0.38 -9.86 4.09
C LEU A 177 -0.76 -8.45 3.63
N SER A 178 -0.87 -7.51 4.56
CA SER A 178 -0.93 -6.08 4.21
C SER A 178 0.46 -5.44 4.36
N ALA A 179 0.79 -4.52 3.46
CA ALA A 179 2.06 -3.80 3.47
C ALA A 179 1.84 -2.30 3.25
N VAL A 180 2.69 -1.47 3.83
CA VAL A 180 2.64 -0.02 3.68
C VAL A 180 3.81 0.42 2.79
N CYS A 181 3.52 0.80 1.56
CA CYS A 181 4.44 1.46 0.63
C CYS A 181 5.84 0.79 0.56
N ALA A 182 6.87 1.44 1.11
CA ALA A 182 8.26 0.98 1.10
C ALA A 182 8.45 -0.40 1.75
N ASP A 183 7.51 -0.84 2.59
CA ASP A 183 7.55 -2.17 3.20
C ASP A 183 7.41 -3.30 2.15
N LEU A 184 6.68 -3.03 1.06
CA LEU A 184 6.61 -3.97 -0.07
C LEU A 184 8.01 -4.27 -0.63
N VAL A 185 8.83 -3.23 -0.79
CA VAL A 185 10.23 -3.36 -1.22
C VAL A 185 11.05 -4.07 -0.14
N GLY A 186 10.84 -3.72 1.13
CA GLY A 186 11.53 -4.33 2.28
C GLY A 186 11.36 -5.85 2.33
N TYR A 187 10.17 -6.35 2.12
CA TYR A 187 9.90 -7.79 2.00
C TYR A 187 10.60 -8.41 0.79
N GLY A 188 10.57 -7.76 -0.38
CA GLY A 188 11.25 -8.22 -1.59
C GLY A 188 12.76 -8.27 -1.45
N MET A 189 13.38 -7.27 -0.82
CA MET A 189 14.83 -7.17 -0.59
C MET A 189 15.30 -7.92 0.65
N GLN A 190 14.37 -8.35 1.51
CA GLN A 190 14.66 -9.04 2.78
C GLN A 190 15.59 -8.22 3.66
N TYR A 191 15.26 -6.97 3.90
CA TYR A 191 15.98 -6.18 4.90
C TYR A 191 15.87 -6.85 6.28
N PRO A 192 16.89 -6.71 7.15
CA PRO A 192 16.92 -7.42 8.44
C PRO A 192 15.72 -7.19 9.35
N GLN A 193 15.05 -6.04 9.22
CA GLN A 193 13.83 -5.71 9.99
C GLN A 193 12.58 -6.43 9.48
N TYR A 194 12.65 -7.11 8.32
CA TYR A 194 11.51 -7.83 7.75
C TYR A 194 11.63 -9.33 8.01
N PRO A 195 10.64 -9.95 8.67
CA PRO A 195 10.60 -11.39 8.79
C PRO A 195 10.38 -12.04 7.42
N LYS A 196 10.70 -13.30 7.30
CA LYS A 196 10.29 -14.06 6.12
C LYS A 196 8.77 -14.11 6.06
N LEU A 197 8.22 -14.00 4.83
CA LEU A 197 6.79 -14.24 4.66
C LEU A 197 6.44 -15.66 5.10
N PRO A 198 5.34 -15.82 5.85
CA PRO A 198 4.84 -17.14 6.20
C PRO A 198 4.58 -18.02 4.98
N GLN A 199 4.70 -19.32 5.15
CA GLN A 199 4.58 -20.27 4.05
C GLN A 199 3.17 -20.34 3.45
N ASP A 200 2.14 -19.94 4.20
CA ASP A 200 0.76 -19.88 3.77
C ASP A 200 0.37 -18.55 3.09
N THR A 201 1.26 -17.54 3.09
CA THR A 201 0.98 -16.27 2.42
C THR A 201 0.84 -16.48 0.91
N ARG A 202 -0.33 -16.15 0.37
CA ARG A 202 -0.67 -16.26 -1.07
C ARG A 202 -0.79 -14.90 -1.74
N ALA A 203 -1.22 -13.87 -0.99
CA ALA A 203 -1.43 -12.53 -1.51
C ALA A 203 -0.75 -11.48 -0.63
N ILE A 204 -0.34 -10.36 -1.25
CA ILE A 204 0.06 -9.14 -0.56
C ILE A 204 -0.82 -8.01 -1.07
N HIS A 205 -1.40 -7.25 -0.14
CA HIS A 205 -2.10 -6.01 -0.42
C HIS A 205 -1.26 -4.84 0.07
N ALA A 206 -0.85 -3.96 -0.83
CA ALA A 206 0.01 -2.83 -0.52
C ALA A 206 -0.74 -1.51 -0.74
N SER A 207 -0.75 -0.68 0.29
CA SER A 207 -1.22 0.70 0.26
C SER A 207 -0.01 1.61 0.07
N CYS A 208 0.02 2.39 -1.02
CA CYS A 208 1.19 3.14 -1.43
C CYS A 208 0.90 4.63 -1.66
N CYS A 209 1.98 5.42 -1.58
CA CYS A 209 2.07 6.79 -2.07
C CYS A 209 3.47 6.96 -2.67
N TRP A 210 3.70 6.41 -3.86
CA TRP A 210 5.03 6.32 -4.46
C TRP A 210 5.55 7.62 -5.08
N ALA A 211 4.64 8.48 -5.49
CA ALA A 211 5.00 9.74 -6.13
C ALA A 211 5.15 10.89 -5.11
N THR A 212 5.61 10.61 -3.91
CA THR A 212 5.96 11.68 -2.96
C THR A 212 7.07 12.53 -3.58
N PRO A 213 6.91 13.86 -3.71
CA PRO A 213 7.96 14.73 -4.20
C PRO A 213 9.21 14.50 -3.37
N LEU A 214 10.33 14.26 -4.04
CA LEU A 214 11.61 14.27 -3.36
C LEU A 214 11.85 15.70 -2.90
N GLU A 215 12.15 15.89 -1.62
CA GLU A 215 12.45 17.19 -1.06
C GLU A 215 13.55 17.91 -1.85
N GLU A 216 13.42 19.23 -1.96
CA GLU A 216 14.51 20.10 -2.45
C GLU A 216 15.78 19.79 -1.66
N GLY A 217 16.81 19.30 -2.34
CA GLY A 217 18.10 18.94 -1.72
C GLY A 217 18.39 17.45 -1.60
N ALA A 218 17.46 16.56 -1.80
CA ALA A 218 17.79 15.18 -2.09
C ALA A 218 18.53 15.13 -3.43
N HIS A 219 19.63 14.37 -3.51
CA HIS A 219 20.48 14.26 -4.71
C HIS A 219 19.79 13.65 -5.95
N TYR A 220 18.51 13.70 -6.03
CA TYR A 220 17.65 13.26 -7.11
C TYR A 220 17.11 14.47 -7.86
N ALA A 221 18.01 15.16 -8.56
CA ALA A 221 17.70 16.35 -9.35
C ALA A 221 16.85 16.12 -10.61
N ALA A 222 16.38 14.91 -10.85
CA ALA A 222 15.42 14.62 -11.90
C ALA A 222 14.03 14.52 -11.29
N ALA A 223 13.07 15.27 -11.83
CA ALA A 223 11.66 15.04 -11.54
C ALA A 223 11.36 13.55 -11.63
N PRO A 224 10.59 12.98 -10.69
CA PRO A 224 10.23 11.59 -10.76
C PRO A 224 9.50 11.34 -12.07
N ASP A 225 10.08 10.55 -12.96
CA ASP A 225 9.40 10.13 -14.16
C ASP A 225 8.67 8.81 -13.93
N GLU A 226 7.60 8.63 -14.66
CA GLU A 226 6.76 7.45 -14.57
C GLU A 226 7.54 6.15 -14.86
N GLU A 227 8.50 6.20 -15.79
CA GLU A 227 9.34 5.05 -16.16
C GLU A 227 10.18 4.57 -14.97
N ARG A 228 10.75 5.50 -14.22
CA ARG A 228 11.57 5.18 -13.04
C ARG A 228 10.74 4.51 -11.95
N TYR A 229 9.54 5.03 -11.64
CA TYR A 229 8.66 4.43 -10.66
C TYR A 229 8.16 3.06 -11.10
N THR A 230 7.71 2.95 -12.35
CA THR A 230 7.26 1.68 -12.93
C THR A 230 8.38 0.64 -12.90
N SER A 231 9.62 1.01 -13.24
CA SER A 231 10.76 0.09 -13.21
C SER A 231 11.12 -0.35 -11.78
N THR A 232 11.02 0.56 -10.80
CA THR A 232 11.28 0.24 -9.39
C THR A 232 10.23 -0.71 -8.84
N MET A 233 8.96 -0.44 -9.09
CA MET A 233 7.85 -1.32 -8.69
C MET A 233 7.97 -2.69 -9.35
N THR A 234 8.21 -2.74 -10.65
CA THR A 234 8.41 -3.99 -11.40
C THR A 234 9.53 -4.83 -10.80
N ARG A 235 10.64 -4.20 -10.41
CA ARG A 235 11.76 -4.90 -9.77
C ARG A 235 11.41 -5.42 -8.39
N ALA A 236 10.73 -4.62 -7.57
CA ALA A 236 10.29 -5.03 -6.23
C ALA A 236 9.36 -6.25 -6.31
N LEU A 237 8.36 -6.19 -7.19
CA LEU A 237 7.44 -7.30 -7.46
C LEU A 237 8.16 -8.54 -7.97
N GLY A 238 9.10 -8.39 -8.90
CA GLY A 238 9.91 -9.48 -9.42
C GLY A 238 10.65 -10.23 -8.32
N ARG A 239 11.31 -9.49 -7.44
CA ARG A 239 12.03 -10.08 -6.29
C ARG A 239 11.11 -10.78 -5.30
N LEU A 240 9.92 -10.24 -5.06
CA LEU A 240 8.92 -10.90 -4.23
C LEU A 240 8.52 -12.26 -4.81
N PHE A 241 8.17 -12.32 -6.09
CA PHE A 241 7.77 -13.57 -6.74
C PHE A 241 8.94 -14.57 -6.88
N GLU A 242 10.16 -14.12 -7.11
CA GLU A 242 11.34 -14.99 -7.13
C GLU A 242 11.60 -15.62 -5.76
N ARG A 243 11.51 -14.82 -4.71
CA ARG A 243 11.83 -15.24 -3.35
C ARG A 243 10.76 -16.10 -2.71
N TYR A 244 9.50 -15.72 -2.89
CA TYR A 244 8.36 -16.35 -2.25
C TYR A 244 7.52 -17.12 -3.27
N ARG A 245 7.91 -18.37 -3.52
CA ARG A 245 7.26 -19.22 -4.54
C ARG A 245 5.78 -19.49 -4.27
N GLN A 246 5.37 -19.40 -2.99
CA GLN A 246 3.98 -19.55 -2.57
C GLN A 246 3.13 -18.32 -2.89
N LEU A 247 3.75 -17.14 -3.13
CA LEU A 247 3.04 -15.90 -3.44
C LEU A 247 2.42 -15.99 -4.83
N ARG A 248 1.13 -15.71 -4.93
CA ARG A 248 0.35 -15.78 -6.17
C ARG A 248 -0.04 -14.41 -6.71
N GLN A 249 -0.37 -13.48 -5.81
CA GLN A 249 -0.86 -12.16 -6.19
C GLN A 249 -0.26 -11.06 -5.31
N VAL A 250 -0.01 -9.90 -5.91
CA VAL A 250 0.25 -8.63 -5.21
C VAL A 250 -0.68 -7.57 -5.80
N ILE A 251 -1.46 -6.93 -4.94
CA ILE A 251 -2.32 -5.81 -5.30
C ILE A 251 -1.70 -4.56 -4.70
N VAL A 252 -1.46 -3.55 -5.52
CA VAL A 252 -0.95 -2.25 -5.11
C VAL A 252 -2.01 -1.21 -5.36
N VAL A 253 -2.42 -0.50 -4.31
CA VAL A 253 -3.31 0.66 -4.40
C VAL A 253 -2.49 1.89 -4.05
N ASP A 254 -2.35 2.77 -5.02
CA ASP A 254 -1.48 3.93 -4.96
C ASP A 254 -2.27 5.23 -5.08
N ARG A 255 -1.69 6.31 -4.59
CA ARG A 255 -2.12 7.69 -4.83
C ARG A 255 -0.94 8.56 -5.21
N THR A 256 -1.23 9.66 -5.85
CA THR A 256 -0.24 10.68 -6.14
C THR A 256 -0.49 11.93 -5.29
N PRO A 257 0.54 12.54 -4.72
CA PRO A 257 0.40 13.83 -4.07
C PRO A 257 -0.11 14.89 -5.04
N PRO A 258 -0.84 15.91 -4.56
CA PRO A 258 -1.38 16.98 -5.41
C PRO A 258 -0.30 17.76 -6.20
N SER A 259 0.95 17.72 -5.75
CA SER A 259 2.09 18.42 -6.36
C SER A 259 2.70 17.69 -7.57
N THR A 260 2.23 16.51 -7.93
CA THR A 260 2.78 15.72 -9.05
C THR A 260 1.78 15.54 -10.18
N THR A 261 2.29 15.48 -11.41
CA THR A 261 1.53 15.16 -12.61
C THR A 261 1.56 13.66 -12.96
N ILE A 262 2.30 12.87 -12.18
CA ILE A 262 2.40 11.43 -12.41
C ILE A 262 1.09 10.77 -11.97
N PRO A 263 0.46 9.93 -12.80
CA PRO A 263 -0.73 9.19 -12.39
C PRO A 263 -0.40 8.16 -11.29
N PRO A 264 -1.39 7.75 -10.47
CA PRO A 264 -1.19 6.68 -9.49
C PRO A 264 -0.79 5.38 -10.20
N LEU A 265 0.17 4.66 -9.62
CA LEU A 265 0.69 3.40 -10.15
C LEU A 265 -0.01 2.19 -9.50
N ASN A 266 -1.33 2.17 -9.55
CA ASN A 266 -2.08 0.99 -9.13
C ASN A 266 -1.71 -0.19 -10.00
N CYS A 267 -1.54 -1.36 -9.42
CA CYS A 267 -1.32 -2.56 -10.21
C CYS A 267 -1.79 -3.84 -9.52
N VAL A 268 -2.03 -4.85 -10.35
CA VAL A 268 -2.23 -6.22 -9.94
C VAL A 268 -1.14 -7.06 -10.59
N ALA A 269 -0.26 -7.64 -9.78
CA ALA A 269 0.77 -8.55 -10.24
C ALA A 269 0.40 -9.98 -9.87
N ARG A 270 0.57 -10.92 -10.80
CA ARG A 270 0.21 -12.34 -10.65
C ARG A 270 1.31 -13.26 -11.13
N ARG A 271 1.45 -14.36 -10.41
CA ARG A 271 2.35 -15.44 -10.83
C ARG A 271 1.78 -16.15 -12.07
N LYS A 272 2.66 -16.44 -13.05
CA LYS A 272 2.35 -17.32 -14.18
C LYS A 272 2.70 -18.77 -13.84
N THR A 273 1.88 -19.71 -14.26
CA THR A 273 2.23 -21.14 -14.26
C THR A 273 3.35 -21.43 -15.28
N HIS A 274 3.91 -22.63 -15.24
CA HIS A 274 4.90 -23.06 -16.23
C HIS A 274 4.41 -22.98 -17.67
N ASN A 275 3.09 -23.04 -17.91
CA ASN A 275 2.47 -22.94 -19.23
C ASN A 275 2.08 -21.49 -19.61
N GLY A 276 2.50 -20.49 -18.83
CA GLY A 276 2.18 -19.09 -19.08
C GLY A 276 0.74 -18.67 -18.73
N ILE A 277 -0.05 -19.60 -18.18
CA ILE A 277 -1.42 -19.35 -17.73
C ILE A 277 -1.34 -18.71 -16.33
N ILE A 278 -2.13 -17.66 -16.07
CA ILE A 278 -2.25 -17.09 -14.74
C ILE A 278 -2.97 -18.11 -13.86
N GLU A 279 -2.39 -18.46 -12.71
CA GLU A 279 -3.07 -19.33 -11.74
C GLU A 279 -4.32 -18.61 -11.23
N SER A 280 -5.50 -19.17 -11.49
CA SER A 280 -6.81 -18.71 -10.99
C SER A 280 -7.07 -19.20 -9.57
#